data_9872dcc936353986e1726502f599a453
#
_entry.id   9872dcc936353986e1726502f599a453
#
_cell.length_a   1.000
_cell.length_b   1.000
_cell.length_c   1.000
_cell.angle_alpha   90.00
_cell.angle_beta   90.00
_cell.angle_gamma   90.00
#
_symmetry.space_group_name_H-M   'P 1'
#
loop_
_entity.id
_entity.type
_entity.pdbx_description
1 polymer ?
#
loop_
_entity_poly.entity_id
_entity_poly.type
_entity_poly.pdbx_seq_one_letter_code
_entity_poly.pdbx_strand_id
1 'polypeptide(L)'
;MQRTRTNSPLSRFRALVLIAAFAAVLGVGVHQRVLAEESEAYVVEISDVSAKVNEPAVMLATLKIRDGYRILKSYNNRVIALSSFDDGVAFDRKMVPATLQEGALVFAVGLRATKPGKHPINGIFRVGYIAGTDEMAMVSVRLIANVTGTE
;
A
#
# COMPACT_ATOMS: atom_id res chain seq x y z
N MET A 1 -65.47 43.27 1.54
CA MET A 1 -64.97 44.50 0.96
C MET A 1 -63.45 44.58 1.16
N GLN A 2 -62.71 44.67 0.04
CA GLN A 2 -61.29 45.06 -0.14
C GLN A 2 -60.24 44.27 0.69
N ARG A 3 -59.43 43.43 0.06
CA ARG A 3 -58.23 43.64 -0.76
C ARG A 3 -57.20 44.60 -0.08
N THR A 4 -56.07 44.05 0.30
CA THR A 4 -54.80 44.52 -0.28
C THR A 4 -53.70 43.48 -0.12
N ARG A 5 -53.06 43.18 -1.24
CA ARG A 5 -51.78 42.47 -1.38
C ARG A 5 -50.66 43.42 -0.94
N THR A 6 -49.63 42.90 -0.30
CA THR A 6 -48.32 43.49 -0.44
C THR A 6 -47.25 42.40 -0.49
N ASN A 7 -46.49 42.47 -1.54
CA ASN A 7 -45.40 41.62 -1.92
C ASN A 7 -44.20 41.77 -0.97
N SER A 8 -43.60 40.67 -0.64
CA SER A 8 -42.27 40.63 -0.08
C SER A 8 -41.20 40.86 -1.16
N PRO A 9 -40.09 41.53 -0.87
CA PRO A 9 -38.89 41.33 -1.65
C PRO A 9 -37.93 40.36 -0.96
N LEU A 10 -37.51 39.44 -1.75
CA LEU A 10 -36.37 38.51 -1.53
C LEU A 10 -35.12 39.30 -1.11
N SER A 11 -34.65 39.11 0.09
CA SER A 11 -33.30 39.48 0.46
C SER A 11 -32.41 38.22 0.28
N ARG A 12 -31.62 38.31 -0.78
CA ARG A 12 -30.56 37.35 -1.08
C ARG A 12 -29.40 37.56 -0.08
N PHE A 13 -29.39 36.84 0.99
CA PHE A 13 -28.17 36.70 1.78
C PHE A 13 -27.21 35.73 1.05
N ARG A 14 -26.28 36.31 0.33
CA ARG A 14 -25.07 35.63 -0.13
C ARG A 14 -24.19 35.41 1.10
N ALA A 15 -24.30 34.25 1.70
CA ALA A 15 -23.31 33.79 2.65
C ALA A 15 -22.05 33.43 1.85
N LEU A 16 -21.07 34.30 1.92
CA LEU A 16 -19.72 34.09 1.41
C LEU A 16 -19.02 33.12 2.38
N VAL A 17 -19.11 31.84 2.09
CA VAL A 17 -18.32 30.85 2.80
C VAL A 17 -16.87 30.93 2.28
N LEU A 18 -16.03 31.61 3.04
CA LEU A 18 -14.58 31.57 2.89
C LEU A 18 -14.09 30.16 3.32
N ILE A 19 -13.99 29.26 2.35
CA ILE A 19 -13.28 28.01 2.54
C ILE A 19 -11.79 28.35 2.48
N ALA A 20 -11.18 28.46 3.65
CA ALA A 20 -9.73 28.47 3.76
C ALA A 20 -9.23 27.07 3.35
N ALA A 21 -8.78 26.94 2.12
CA ALA A 21 -8.09 25.76 1.65
C ALA A 21 -6.74 25.67 2.36
N PHE A 22 -6.71 24.88 3.42
CA PHE A 22 -5.46 24.44 4.03
C PHE A 22 -4.85 23.39 3.09
N ALA A 23 -4.03 23.85 2.15
CA ALA A 23 -3.23 22.99 1.31
C ALA A 23 -2.13 22.37 2.18
N ALA A 24 -2.45 21.28 2.85
CA ALA A 24 -1.44 20.36 3.34
C ALA A 24 -0.78 19.73 2.11
N VAL A 25 0.40 20.21 1.75
CA VAL A 25 1.29 19.58 0.78
C VAL A 25 1.83 18.32 1.45
N LEU A 26 1.01 17.29 1.51
CA LEU A 26 1.46 15.94 1.66
C LEU A 26 2.08 15.56 0.33
N GLY A 27 3.41 15.41 0.31
CA GLY A 27 4.14 14.90 -0.84
C GLY A 27 3.57 13.55 -1.25
N VAL A 28 2.64 13.56 -2.20
CA VAL A 28 2.09 12.36 -2.80
C VAL A 28 3.18 11.78 -3.70
N GLY A 29 4.02 10.92 -3.12
CA GLY A 29 4.91 10.09 -3.91
C GLY A 29 4.05 9.25 -4.86
N VAL A 30 4.29 9.39 -6.16
CA VAL A 30 3.62 8.58 -7.18
C VAL A 30 4.06 7.13 -6.97
N HIS A 31 3.18 6.34 -6.37
CA HIS A 31 3.42 4.92 -6.14
C HIS A 31 3.09 4.18 -7.45
N GLN A 32 4.11 3.78 -8.18
CA GLN A 32 3.93 2.85 -9.30
C GLN A 32 3.69 1.45 -8.73
N ARG A 33 2.55 0.85 -9.07
CA ARG A 33 2.26 -0.54 -8.73
C ARG A 33 2.99 -1.44 -9.70
N VAL A 34 3.81 -2.32 -9.17
CA VAL A 34 4.46 -3.38 -9.93
C VAL A 34 3.78 -4.69 -9.57
N LEU A 35 3.25 -5.39 -10.57
CA LEU A 35 2.80 -6.77 -10.39
C LEU A 35 4.04 -7.65 -10.26
N ALA A 36 4.26 -8.23 -9.09
CA ALA A 36 5.43 -9.06 -8.84
C ALA A 36 5.26 -10.49 -9.34
N GLU A 37 4.08 -11.07 -9.13
CA GLU A 37 3.74 -12.42 -9.55
C GLU A 37 2.23 -12.64 -9.52
N GLU A 38 1.73 -13.39 -10.51
CA GLU A 38 0.32 -13.78 -10.62
C GLU A 38 0.22 -15.30 -10.77
N SER A 39 -0.70 -15.91 -10.04
CA SER A 39 -1.05 -17.33 -10.15
C SER A 39 -2.57 -17.51 -10.17
N GLU A 40 -3.02 -18.75 -10.38
CA GLU A 40 -4.46 -19.06 -10.29
C GLU A 40 -5.01 -18.83 -8.87
N ALA A 41 -4.18 -18.96 -7.84
CA ALA A 41 -4.59 -18.85 -6.44
C ALA A 41 -4.46 -17.45 -5.85
N TYR A 42 -3.57 -16.60 -6.36
CA TYR A 42 -3.28 -15.29 -5.77
C TYR A 42 -2.74 -14.27 -6.75
N VAL A 43 -2.83 -13.01 -6.36
CA VAL A 43 -2.18 -11.86 -7.03
C VAL A 43 -1.36 -11.11 -6.00
N VAL A 44 -0.12 -10.77 -6.35
CA VAL A 44 0.75 -9.93 -5.51
C VAL A 44 0.88 -8.56 -6.15
N GLU A 45 0.56 -7.53 -5.38
CA GLU A 45 0.75 -6.13 -5.74
C GLU A 45 1.82 -5.54 -4.84
N ILE A 46 2.84 -4.91 -5.43
CA ILE A 46 3.91 -4.24 -4.70
C ILE A 46 3.98 -2.79 -5.18
N SER A 47 4.12 -1.87 -4.25
CA SER A 47 4.29 -0.45 -4.57
C SER A 47 5.77 -0.09 -4.52
N ASP A 48 6.29 0.51 -5.57
CA ASP A 48 7.60 1.17 -5.53
C ASP A 48 7.55 2.33 -4.53
N VAL A 49 8.66 2.60 -3.87
CA VAL A 49 8.76 3.64 -2.84
C VAL A 49 9.74 4.72 -3.28
N SER A 50 9.35 5.97 -3.07
CA SER A 50 10.24 7.12 -3.19
C SER A 50 10.34 7.81 -1.84
N ALA A 51 11.53 8.01 -1.33
CA ALA A 51 11.78 8.62 -0.03
C ALA A 51 13.06 9.46 -0.06
N LYS A 52 13.14 10.50 0.76
CA LYS A 52 14.39 11.20 0.96
C LYS A 52 15.43 10.30 1.60
N VAL A 53 16.69 10.49 1.20
CA VAL A 53 17.80 9.73 1.75
C VAL A 53 17.85 9.87 3.27
N ASN A 54 18.00 8.74 3.95
CA ASN A 54 17.98 8.57 5.41
C ASN A 54 16.65 8.84 6.11
N GLU A 55 15.58 9.20 5.39
CA GLU A 55 14.25 9.29 5.99
C GLU A 55 13.57 7.92 6.03
N PRO A 56 12.83 7.59 7.12
CA PRO A 56 12.04 6.37 7.18
C PRO A 56 10.93 6.35 6.13
N ALA A 57 10.73 5.20 5.50
CA ALA A 57 9.65 4.97 4.57
C ALA A 57 9.05 3.57 4.77
N VAL A 58 7.85 3.36 4.24
CA VAL A 58 7.17 2.07 4.29
C VAL A 58 6.78 1.65 2.88
N MET A 59 7.25 0.48 2.47
CA MET A 59 6.77 -0.18 1.27
C MET A 59 5.60 -1.08 1.64
N LEU A 60 4.49 -0.96 0.91
CA LEU A 60 3.36 -1.85 1.06
C LEU A 60 3.38 -2.90 -0.05
N ALA A 61 3.27 -4.15 0.35
CA ALA A 61 3.00 -5.26 -0.54
C ALA A 61 1.70 -5.93 -0.09
N THR A 62 0.85 -6.28 -1.04
CA THR A 62 -0.44 -6.92 -0.76
C THR A 62 -0.55 -8.19 -1.57
N LEU A 63 -0.86 -9.30 -0.90
CA LEU A 63 -1.20 -10.56 -1.55
C LEU A 63 -2.68 -10.82 -1.36
N LYS A 64 -3.42 -10.81 -2.47
CA LYS A 64 -4.85 -11.10 -2.54
C LYS A 64 -5.05 -12.53 -2.99
N ILE A 65 -5.84 -13.28 -2.27
CA ILE A 65 -6.26 -14.62 -2.65
C ILE A 65 -7.48 -14.50 -3.59
N ARG A 66 -7.49 -15.33 -4.63
CA ARG A 66 -8.59 -15.39 -5.62
C ARG A 66 -9.76 -16.24 -5.12
N ASP A 67 -10.88 -16.13 -5.78
CA ASP A 67 -12.08 -16.93 -5.49
C ASP A 67 -11.76 -18.44 -5.60
N GLY A 68 -12.34 -19.22 -4.71
CA GLY A 68 -12.05 -20.65 -4.58
C GLY A 68 -10.85 -21.00 -3.68
N TYR A 69 -10.14 -19.99 -3.21
CA TYR A 69 -8.99 -20.14 -2.30
C TYR A 69 -9.19 -19.35 -1.02
N ARG A 70 -8.51 -19.73 0.06
CA ARG A 70 -8.58 -19.06 1.37
C ARG A 70 -7.20 -18.94 2.01
N ILE A 71 -6.93 -17.86 2.70
CA ILE A 71 -5.68 -17.69 3.46
C ILE A 71 -5.63 -18.71 4.60
N LEU A 72 -4.53 -19.43 4.71
CA LEU A 72 -4.24 -20.32 5.84
C LEU A 72 -3.76 -19.46 7.02
N LYS A 73 -4.71 -19.08 7.90
CA LYS A 73 -4.45 -18.17 9.03
C LYS A 73 -3.52 -18.73 10.09
N SER A 74 -3.46 -20.07 10.21
CA SER A 74 -2.56 -20.76 11.14
C SER A 74 -1.10 -20.79 10.66
N TYR A 75 -0.86 -20.48 9.38
CA TYR A 75 0.49 -20.37 8.86
C TYR A 75 1.08 -18.99 9.18
N ASN A 76 2.36 -18.96 9.50
CA ASN A 76 3.08 -17.71 9.75
C ASN A 76 3.42 -17.03 8.42
N ASN A 77 2.42 -16.36 7.83
CA ASN A 77 2.56 -15.63 6.59
C ASN A 77 3.50 -14.43 6.79
N ARG A 78 4.58 -14.33 5.99
CA ARG A 78 5.62 -13.33 6.17
C ARG A 78 6.44 -13.08 4.90
N VAL A 79 7.11 -11.95 4.85
CA VAL A 79 8.26 -11.72 3.95
C VAL A 79 9.54 -12.02 4.71
N ILE A 80 10.48 -12.64 4.05
CA ILE A 80 11.82 -12.97 4.59
C ILE A 80 12.90 -12.57 3.59
N ALA A 81 14.17 -12.64 4.03
CA ALA A 81 15.36 -12.43 3.20
C ALA A 81 15.38 -11.09 2.44
N LEU A 82 14.80 -10.04 3.07
CA LEU A 82 14.85 -8.69 2.52
C LEU A 82 16.30 -8.22 2.37
N SER A 83 16.65 -7.79 1.15
CA SER A 83 17.98 -7.30 0.82
C SER A 83 17.96 -6.27 -0.30
N SER A 84 18.95 -5.37 -0.32
CA SER A 84 19.25 -4.48 -1.42
C SER A 84 20.37 -5.08 -2.26
N PHE A 85 20.34 -4.89 -3.58
CA PHE A 85 21.36 -5.38 -4.48
C PHE A 85 22.65 -4.56 -4.41
N ASP A 86 22.55 -3.28 -4.07
CA ASP A 86 23.62 -2.29 -4.15
C ASP A 86 23.88 -1.56 -2.83
N ASP A 87 23.37 -2.11 -1.73
CA ASP A 87 23.42 -1.51 -0.38
C ASP A 87 22.80 -0.09 -0.30
N GLY A 88 21.99 0.27 -1.30
CA GLY A 88 21.29 1.57 -1.35
C GLY A 88 20.05 1.64 -0.48
N VAL A 89 19.63 0.52 0.17
CA VAL A 89 18.46 0.45 1.05
C VAL A 89 18.79 -0.30 2.33
N ALA A 90 18.47 0.31 3.45
CA ALA A 90 18.46 -0.33 4.77
C ALA A 90 17.03 -0.71 5.15
N PHE A 91 16.86 -1.91 5.71
CA PHE A 91 15.58 -2.41 6.20
C PHE A 91 15.55 -2.38 7.73
N ASP A 92 14.41 -1.98 8.30
CA ASP A 92 14.22 -2.02 9.75
C ASP A 92 14.26 -3.46 10.28
N ARG A 93 13.76 -4.41 9.47
CA ARG A 93 13.74 -5.84 9.78
C ARG A 93 13.98 -6.66 8.52
N LYS A 94 14.65 -7.81 8.68
CA LYS A 94 14.86 -8.79 7.57
C LYS A 94 13.67 -9.73 7.37
N MET A 95 12.75 -9.76 8.32
CA MET A 95 11.51 -10.53 8.28
C MET A 95 10.35 -9.64 8.71
N VAL A 96 9.28 -9.62 7.92
CA VAL A 96 8.08 -8.83 8.18
C VAL A 96 6.86 -9.76 8.15
N PRO A 97 6.12 -9.90 9.25
CA PRO A 97 4.88 -10.67 9.26
C PRO A 97 3.78 -9.98 8.45
N ALA A 98 2.87 -10.78 7.92
CA ALA A 98 1.66 -10.26 7.28
C ALA A 98 0.63 -9.80 8.33
N THR A 99 -0.12 -8.78 7.97
CA THR A 99 -1.38 -8.43 8.62
C THR A 99 -2.53 -8.81 7.69
N LEU A 100 -3.54 -9.51 8.22
CA LEU A 100 -4.75 -9.82 7.45
C LEU A 100 -5.68 -8.61 7.45
N GLN A 101 -5.95 -8.05 6.28
CA GLN A 101 -6.87 -6.92 6.09
C GLN A 101 -7.80 -7.21 4.92
N GLU A 102 -9.10 -7.12 5.14
CA GLU A 102 -10.14 -7.28 4.10
C GLU A 102 -9.95 -8.53 3.21
N GLY A 103 -9.51 -9.63 3.79
CA GLY A 103 -9.25 -10.88 3.06
C GLY A 103 -7.93 -10.94 2.30
N ALA A 104 -7.08 -9.93 2.42
CA ALA A 104 -5.75 -9.89 1.83
C ALA A 104 -4.65 -9.92 2.91
N LEU A 105 -3.47 -10.42 2.55
CA LEU A 105 -2.26 -10.31 3.37
C LEU A 105 -1.52 -9.03 3.00
N VAL A 106 -1.36 -8.14 3.97
CA VAL A 106 -0.63 -6.88 3.82
C VAL A 106 0.69 -6.97 4.57
N PHE A 107 1.78 -6.61 3.88
CA PHE A 107 3.14 -6.60 4.41
C PHE A 107 3.65 -5.16 4.39
N ALA A 108 3.82 -4.55 5.56
CA ALA A 108 4.36 -3.21 5.71
C ALA A 108 5.87 -3.31 5.99
N VAL A 109 6.67 -3.11 4.96
CA VAL A 109 8.13 -3.22 5.03
C VAL A 109 8.72 -1.85 5.34
N GLY A 110 9.18 -1.66 6.58
CA GLY A 110 9.92 -0.47 7.00
C GLY A 110 11.32 -0.47 6.40
N LEU A 111 11.70 0.63 5.78
CA LEU A 111 12.98 0.80 5.11
C LEU A 111 13.41 2.27 5.04
N ARG A 112 14.63 2.52 4.58
CA ARG A 112 15.13 3.85 4.20
C ARG A 112 16.10 3.74 3.04
N ALA A 113 16.05 4.67 2.11
CA ALA A 113 17.11 4.83 1.11
C ALA A 113 18.35 5.37 1.81
N THR A 114 19.51 4.78 1.57
CA THR A 114 20.80 5.22 2.12
C THR A 114 21.61 6.06 1.13
N LYS A 115 21.19 6.05 -0.14
CA LYS A 115 21.83 6.77 -1.25
C LYS A 115 20.76 7.34 -2.19
N PRO A 116 21.05 8.45 -2.89
CA PRO A 116 20.18 8.91 -3.98
C PRO A 116 20.17 7.92 -5.14
N GLY A 117 19.07 7.90 -5.90
CA GLY A 117 18.92 7.05 -7.08
C GLY A 117 17.97 5.89 -6.87
N LYS A 118 17.86 5.03 -7.89
CA LYS A 118 16.96 3.87 -7.91
C LYS A 118 17.70 2.61 -7.46
N HIS A 119 17.22 1.99 -6.40
CA HIS A 119 17.83 0.83 -5.75
C HIS A 119 16.89 -0.37 -5.82
N PRO A 120 17.23 -1.42 -6.58
CA PRO A 120 16.45 -2.64 -6.60
C PRO A 120 16.61 -3.41 -5.28
N ILE A 121 15.47 -3.91 -4.81
CA ILE A 121 15.38 -4.73 -3.61
C ILE A 121 14.74 -6.08 -3.93
N ASN A 122 15.04 -7.08 -3.13
CA ASN A 122 14.42 -8.38 -3.21
C ASN A 122 14.02 -8.94 -1.83
N GLY A 123 13.22 -9.98 -1.88
CA GLY A 123 12.77 -10.73 -0.73
C GLY A 123 11.97 -11.96 -1.17
N ILE A 124 11.41 -12.67 -0.21
CA ILE A 124 10.57 -13.84 -0.47
C ILE A 124 9.34 -13.79 0.42
N PHE A 125 8.16 -13.79 -0.20
CA PHE A 125 6.91 -14.05 0.51
C PHE A 125 6.82 -15.54 0.83
N ARG A 126 6.53 -15.88 2.06
CA ARG A 126 6.18 -17.23 2.52
C ARG A 126 4.73 -17.20 2.94
N VAL A 127 3.85 -17.81 2.14
CA VAL A 127 2.40 -17.72 2.29
C VAL A 127 1.78 -19.10 2.26
N GLY A 128 0.81 -19.31 3.14
CA GLY A 128 -0.04 -20.49 3.16
C GLY A 128 -1.47 -20.15 2.73
N TYR A 129 -2.05 -20.99 1.90
CA TYR A 129 -3.45 -20.91 1.52
C TYR A 129 -4.10 -22.29 1.45
N ILE A 130 -5.42 -22.30 1.35
CA ILE A 130 -6.24 -23.51 1.23
C ILE A 130 -6.91 -23.44 -0.15
N ALA A 131 -6.74 -24.49 -0.95
CA ALA A 131 -7.45 -24.69 -2.21
C ALA A 131 -8.68 -25.60 -1.99
N GLY A 132 -9.78 -25.30 -2.66
CA GLY A 132 -10.99 -26.08 -2.53
C GLY A 132 -11.49 -26.21 -1.09
N THR A 133 -11.79 -27.45 -0.68
CA THR A 133 -12.34 -27.72 0.66
C THR A 133 -11.27 -27.67 1.74
N ASP A 134 -10.14 -28.40 1.57
CA ASP A 134 -9.16 -28.59 2.65
C ASP A 134 -7.70 -28.78 2.16
N GLU A 135 -7.42 -28.59 0.89
CA GLU A 135 -6.06 -28.76 0.37
C GLU A 135 -5.17 -27.59 0.78
N MET A 136 -4.24 -27.81 1.70
CA MET A 136 -3.31 -26.80 2.16
C MET A 136 -2.09 -26.71 1.26
N ALA A 137 -1.76 -25.51 0.81
CA ALA A 137 -0.56 -25.20 0.05
C ALA A 137 0.27 -24.13 0.74
N MET A 138 1.60 -24.28 0.65
CA MET A 138 2.58 -23.30 1.12
C MET A 138 3.46 -22.91 -0.04
N VAL A 139 3.51 -21.62 -0.35
CA VAL A 139 4.26 -21.11 -1.49
C VAL A 139 5.33 -20.12 -1.09
N SER A 140 6.35 -20.04 -1.93
CA SER A 140 7.40 -19.02 -1.87
C SER A 140 7.32 -18.20 -3.14
N VAL A 141 7.00 -16.92 -2.98
CA VAL A 141 6.83 -15.96 -4.08
C VAL A 141 7.94 -14.92 -4.00
N ARG A 142 8.55 -14.57 -5.12
CA ARG A 142 9.61 -13.54 -5.13
C ARG A 142 9.00 -12.15 -4.91
N LEU A 143 9.66 -11.36 -4.07
CA LEU A 143 9.46 -9.94 -3.96
C LEU A 143 10.57 -9.25 -4.75
N ILE A 144 10.22 -8.45 -5.76
CA ILE A 144 11.14 -7.60 -6.50
C ILE A 144 10.47 -6.23 -6.59
N ALA A 145 11.16 -5.19 -6.15
CA ALA A 145 10.66 -3.81 -6.17
C ALA A 145 11.82 -2.83 -6.26
N ASN A 146 11.50 -1.54 -6.37
CA ASN A 146 12.49 -0.48 -6.36
C ASN A 146 12.21 0.51 -5.24
N VAL A 147 13.29 1.00 -4.65
CA VAL A 147 13.27 2.14 -3.73
C VAL A 147 14.06 3.27 -4.38
N THR A 148 13.45 4.44 -4.51
CA THR A 148 14.10 5.62 -5.07
C THR A 148 14.47 6.56 -3.94
N GLY A 149 15.77 6.77 -3.74
CA GLY A 149 16.29 7.79 -2.85
C GLY A 149 16.28 9.16 -3.55
N THR A 150 15.68 10.16 -2.91
CA THR A 150 15.69 11.57 -3.35
C THR A 150 16.54 12.40 -2.39
N GLU A 151 17.09 13.52 -2.87
CA GLU A 151 17.85 14.48 -2.04
C GLU A 151 16.94 15.28 -1.11
#